data_d0f0f527dd6b46f469cd48a47003ee21
#
_entry.id   d0f0f527dd6b46f469cd48a47003ee21
#
_cell.length_a   1.000
_cell.length_b   1.000
_cell.length_c   1.000
_cell.angle_alpha   90.00
_cell.angle_beta   90.00
_cell.angle_gamma   90.00
#
_symmetry.space_group_name_H-M   'P 1'
#
loop_
_entity.id
_entity.type
_entity.pdbx_description
1 polymer ?
#
loop_
_entity_poly.entity_id
_entity_poly.type
_entity_poly.pdbx_seq_one_letter_code
_entity_poly.pdbx_strand_id
1 'polypeptide(L)'
;MRCVWISLALMLAANSALAPSSASAQTADENLAAGKKFMAGVAKTPGMVKLPSGVMYRIISRAPTPGAQPAVSDTVKIDYEGKLITGQVFDSSYARHEAADLPLDRLVSAWQQVIPLMHVGDEVILYTPPSEAYGDRDMSPDIPPDSTLIFRVHLIGIDGAQ
;
A
#
# COMPACT_ATOMS: atom_id res chain seq x y z
N MET A 1 -32.28 48.09 -59.71
CA MET A 1 -32.92 48.57 -58.46
C MET A 1 -33.25 47.39 -57.59
N ARG A 2 -32.79 47.35 -56.40
CA ARG A 2 -33.10 46.59 -55.20
C ARG A 2 -31.84 45.85 -54.65
N CYS A 3 -31.16 46.55 -53.71
CA CYS A 3 -30.11 46.03 -52.86
C CYS A 3 -30.70 44.98 -51.94
N VAL A 4 -30.06 43.85 -51.90
CA VAL A 4 -30.30 42.81 -50.85
C VAL A 4 -29.06 42.79 -49.96
N TRP A 5 -29.26 43.17 -48.71
CA TRP A 5 -28.24 43.08 -47.66
C TRP A 5 -28.17 41.67 -47.16
N ILE A 6 -27.00 41.05 -47.27
CA ILE A 6 -26.71 39.74 -46.65
C ILE A 6 -26.01 40.01 -45.31
N SER A 7 -26.74 39.76 -44.23
CA SER A 7 -26.21 39.83 -42.89
C SER A 7 -25.31 38.61 -42.65
N LEU A 8 -24.02 38.86 -42.44
CA LEU A 8 -23.03 37.86 -42.07
C LEU A 8 -23.12 37.62 -40.54
N ALA A 9 -23.77 36.54 -40.14
CA ALA A 9 -23.80 36.11 -38.75
C ALA A 9 -22.45 35.44 -38.38
N LEU A 10 -21.65 36.12 -37.56
CA LEU A 10 -20.41 35.61 -37.00
C LEU A 10 -20.74 34.62 -35.87
N MET A 11 -20.66 33.32 -36.14
CA MET A 11 -20.73 32.31 -35.13
C MET A 11 -19.40 32.25 -34.39
N LEU A 12 -19.41 32.75 -33.15
CA LEU A 12 -18.32 32.58 -32.18
C LEU A 12 -18.37 31.15 -31.65
N ALA A 13 -17.56 30.25 -32.19
CA ALA A 13 -17.36 28.93 -31.66
C ALA A 13 -16.51 29.04 -30.35
N ALA A 14 -17.18 28.89 -29.22
CA ALA A 14 -16.48 28.74 -27.93
C ALA A 14 -15.77 27.39 -27.91
N ASN A 15 -14.49 27.42 -28.19
CA ASN A 15 -13.60 26.27 -28.06
C ASN A 15 -13.31 26.07 -26.58
N SER A 16 -14.18 25.28 -25.89
CA SER A 16 -13.90 24.81 -24.53
C SER A 16 -12.78 23.80 -24.62
N ALA A 17 -11.55 24.26 -24.52
CA ALA A 17 -10.41 23.40 -24.30
C ALA A 17 -10.58 22.72 -22.93
N LEU A 18 -10.94 21.44 -22.94
CA LEU A 18 -10.74 20.59 -21.77
C LEU A 18 -9.23 20.56 -21.55
N ALA A 19 -8.78 21.29 -20.52
CA ALA A 19 -7.44 21.11 -20.00
C ALA A 19 -7.30 19.66 -19.51
N PRO A 20 -6.24 18.95 -19.89
CA PRO A 20 -5.98 17.65 -19.30
C PRO A 20 -5.83 17.89 -17.78
N SER A 21 -6.64 17.22 -17.00
CA SER A 21 -6.49 17.13 -15.57
C SER A 21 -5.12 16.49 -15.33
N SER A 22 -4.12 17.31 -15.09
CA SER A 22 -2.85 16.84 -14.57
C SER A 22 -3.17 16.19 -13.24
N ALA A 23 -3.08 14.88 -13.17
CA ALA A 23 -3.00 14.18 -11.91
C ALA A 23 -1.72 14.71 -11.24
N SER A 24 -1.85 15.75 -10.43
CA SER A 24 -0.74 16.28 -9.65
C SER A 24 -0.31 15.15 -8.71
N ALA A 25 0.95 14.74 -8.84
CA ALA A 25 1.55 13.84 -7.88
C ALA A 25 1.32 14.42 -6.48
N GLN A 26 0.75 13.62 -5.58
CA GLN A 26 0.53 14.04 -4.21
C GLN A 26 1.87 14.40 -3.57
N THR A 27 1.92 15.51 -2.87
CA THR A 27 3.11 15.91 -2.13
C THR A 27 3.35 15.02 -0.92
N ALA A 28 4.58 14.95 -0.42
CA ALA A 28 4.92 14.21 0.79
C ALA A 28 4.02 14.60 1.99
N ASP A 29 3.78 15.90 2.16
CA ASP A 29 2.93 16.41 3.25
C ASP A 29 1.46 15.95 3.10
N GLU A 30 0.93 15.93 1.88
CA GLU A 30 -0.42 15.42 1.60
C GLU A 30 -0.52 13.93 1.87
N ASN A 31 0.49 13.14 1.46
CA ASN A 31 0.56 11.71 1.74
C ASN A 31 0.62 11.44 3.25
N LEU A 32 1.44 12.19 3.97
CA LEU A 32 1.56 12.07 5.42
C LEU A 32 0.24 12.40 6.13
N ALA A 33 -0.43 13.48 5.73
CA ALA A 33 -1.73 13.89 6.30
C ALA A 33 -2.83 12.86 6.01
N ALA A 34 -2.90 12.38 4.76
CA ALA A 34 -3.85 11.35 4.35
C ALA A 34 -3.59 10.03 5.09
N GLY A 35 -2.32 9.63 5.23
CA GLY A 35 -1.90 8.45 5.97
C GLY A 35 -2.29 8.50 7.44
N LYS A 36 -2.04 9.62 8.13
CA LYS A 36 -2.46 9.82 9.53
C LYS A 36 -3.97 9.68 9.72
N LYS A 37 -4.75 10.30 8.83
CA LYS A 37 -6.22 10.21 8.86
C LYS A 37 -6.69 8.78 8.62
N PHE A 38 -6.09 8.09 7.64
CA PHE A 38 -6.39 6.70 7.32
C PHE A 38 -6.09 5.78 8.51
N MET A 39 -4.90 5.89 9.11
CA MET A 39 -4.48 5.09 10.27
C MET A 39 -5.39 5.31 11.49
N ALA A 40 -5.86 6.55 11.73
CA ALA A 40 -6.82 6.84 12.78
C ALA A 40 -8.17 6.15 12.56
N GLY A 41 -8.58 5.97 11.31
CA GLY A 41 -9.77 5.19 10.95
C GLY A 41 -9.56 3.69 11.19
N VAL A 42 -8.43 3.17 10.71
CA VAL A 42 -8.05 1.75 10.85
C VAL A 42 -7.96 1.32 12.31
N ALA A 43 -7.45 2.19 13.19
CA ALA A 43 -7.36 1.91 14.64
C ALA A 43 -8.69 1.60 15.31
N LYS A 44 -9.81 1.98 14.71
CA LYS A 44 -11.18 1.70 15.22
C LYS A 44 -11.73 0.36 14.74
N THR A 45 -11.01 -0.33 13.88
CA THR A 45 -11.45 -1.62 13.32
C THR A 45 -11.38 -2.71 14.41
N PRO A 46 -12.44 -3.49 14.61
CA PRO A 46 -12.40 -4.60 15.55
C PRO A 46 -11.27 -5.60 15.26
N GLY A 47 -10.58 -6.05 16.29
CA GLY A 47 -9.46 -6.99 16.18
C GLY A 47 -8.15 -6.38 15.68
N MET A 48 -8.07 -5.05 15.58
CA MET A 48 -6.83 -4.35 15.25
C MET A 48 -5.89 -4.32 16.44
N VAL A 49 -4.65 -4.74 16.21
CA VAL A 49 -3.55 -4.64 17.18
C VAL A 49 -2.65 -3.50 16.76
N LYS A 50 -2.32 -2.61 17.67
CA LYS A 50 -1.41 -1.48 17.44
C LYS A 50 -0.11 -1.71 18.19
N LEU A 51 1.01 -1.65 17.49
CA LEU A 51 2.35 -1.70 18.07
C LEU A 51 2.82 -0.29 18.53
N PRO A 52 3.80 -0.21 19.44
CA PRO A 52 4.36 1.07 19.91
C PRO A 52 4.96 1.91 18.78
N SER A 53 5.47 1.29 17.73
CA SER A 53 6.00 1.95 16.51
C SER A 53 4.93 2.66 15.67
N GLY A 54 3.65 2.38 15.95
CA GLY A 54 2.53 2.89 15.16
C GLY A 54 2.06 1.93 14.06
N VAL A 55 2.80 0.85 13.80
CA VAL A 55 2.33 -0.24 12.94
C VAL A 55 1.06 -0.84 13.52
N MET A 56 0.09 -1.11 12.69
CA MET A 56 -1.12 -1.82 13.06
C MET A 56 -1.26 -3.07 12.23
N TYR A 57 -1.78 -4.13 12.82
CA TYR A 57 -2.08 -5.35 12.09
C TYR A 57 -3.33 -6.03 12.59
N ARG A 58 -3.94 -6.83 11.74
CA ARG A 58 -5.06 -7.69 12.07
C ARG A 58 -4.85 -9.06 11.43
N ILE A 59 -5.07 -10.09 12.23
CA ILE A 59 -5.06 -11.47 11.71
C ILE A 59 -6.35 -11.67 10.92
N ILE A 60 -6.21 -12.08 9.65
CA ILE A 60 -7.33 -12.37 8.75
C ILE A 60 -7.70 -13.85 8.85
N SER A 61 -6.68 -14.71 8.89
CA SER A 61 -6.84 -16.15 9.00
C SER A 61 -5.76 -16.73 9.90
N ARG A 62 -6.10 -17.74 10.67
CA ARG A 62 -5.16 -18.53 11.46
C ARG A 62 -5.05 -19.94 10.88
N ALA A 63 -3.85 -20.48 10.96
CA ALA A 63 -3.64 -21.89 10.69
C ALA A 63 -4.52 -22.75 11.64
N PRO A 64 -5.17 -23.81 11.15
CA PRO A 64 -5.93 -24.73 12.00
C PRO A 64 -5.08 -25.35 13.10
N THR A 65 -3.81 -25.61 12.79
CA THR A 65 -2.77 -26.01 13.75
C THR A 65 -1.63 -25.01 13.66
N PRO A 66 -1.31 -24.28 14.74
CA PRO A 66 -0.22 -23.32 14.71
C PRO A 66 1.10 -24.00 14.33
N GLY A 67 1.73 -23.53 13.28
CA GLY A 67 3.08 -23.92 12.88
C GLY A 67 4.16 -23.20 13.71
N ALA A 68 5.41 -23.27 13.25
CA ALA A 68 6.50 -22.54 13.86
C ALA A 68 6.33 -21.03 13.71
N GLN A 69 6.92 -20.27 14.62
CA GLN A 69 7.06 -18.81 14.50
C GLN A 69 8.48 -18.47 14.01
N PRO A 70 8.63 -17.56 13.04
CA PRO A 70 9.93 -17.16 12.55
C PRO A 70 10.64 -16.22 13.55
N ALA A 71 11.97 -16.32 13.59
CA ALA A 71 12.82 -15.30 14.18
C ALA A 71 13.15 -14.23 13.12
N VAL A 72 13.57 -13.03 13.55
CA VAL A 72 13.98 -11.95 12.64
C VAL A 72 15.15 -12.35 11.72
N SER A 73 16.00 -13.28 12.19
CA SER A 73 17.14 -13.80 11.43
C SER A 73 16.78 -14.82 10.35
N ASP A 74 15.55 -15.27 10.32
CA ASP A 74 15.13 -16.34 9.42
C ASP A 74 14.79 -15.81 8.01
N THR A 75 14.91 -16.69 7.03
CA THR A 75 14.32 -16.50 5.72
C THR A 75 12.90 -17.05 5.74
N VAL A 76 11.92 -16.21 5.39
CA VAL A 76 10.51 -16.58 5.38
C VAL A 76 10.02 -16.76 3.97
N LYS A 77 9.20 -17.79 3.76
CA LYS A 77 8.45 -17.99 2.53
C LYS A 77 7.06 -17.42 2.69
N ILE A 78 6.71 -16.45 1.87
CA ILE A 78 5.46 -15.71 2.00
C ILE A 78 4.79 -15.48 0.65
N ASP A 79 3.46 -15.43 0.69
CA ASP A 79 2.68 -14.69 -0.30
C ASP A 79 2.31 -13.33 0.26
N TYR A 80 2.37 -12.31 -0.59
CA TYR A 80 2.06 -10.95 -0.16
C TYR A 80 1.49 -10.08 -1.28
N GLU A 81 0.80 -9.04 -0.87
CA GLU A 81 0.37 -7.93 -1.71
C GLU A 81 0.62 -6.62 -0.97
N GLY A 82 1.31 -5.69 -1.61
CA GLY A 82 1.55 -4.34 -1.12
C GLY A 82 0.78 -3.32 -1.94
N LYS A 83 0.07 -2.42 -1.25
CA LYS A 83 -0.71 -1.34 -1.88
C LYS A 83 -0.68 -0.05 -1.09
N LEU A 84 -0.90 1.04 -1.81
CA LEU A 84 -1.13 2.37 -1.25
C LEU A 84 -2.52 2.45 -0.59
N ILE A 85 -2.75 3.47 0.24
CA ILE A 85 -4.06 3.75 0.81
C ILE A 85 -5.11 4.12 -0.24
N THR A 86 -4.69 4.49 -1.45
CA THR A 86 -5.54 4.71 -2.63
C THR A 86 -6.08 3.41 -3.24
N GLY A 87 -5.52 2.27 -2.84
CA GLY A 87 -5.82 0.95 -3.40
C GLY A 87 -4.90 0.53 -4.55
N GLN A 88 -4.01 1.40 -5.02
CA GLN A 88 -3.01 1.03 -6.04
C GLN A 88 -2.07 -0.03 -5.50
N VAL A 89 -2.00 -1.18 -6.16
CA VAL A 89 -1.06 -2.26 -5.86
C VAL A 89 0.28 -1.91 -6.51
N PHE A 90 1.36 -1.91 -5.72
CA PHE A 90 2.70 -1.65 -6.21
C PHE A 90 3.55 -2.92 -6.29
N ASP A 91 3.22 -3.95 -5.51
CA ASP A 91 3.90 -5.25 -5.59
C ASP A 91 2.99 -6.37 -5.10
N SER A 92 3.06 -7.54 -5.75
CA SER A 92 2.24 -8.70 -5.39
C SER A 92 2.88 -10.01 -5.85
N SER A 93 3.15 -10.91 -4.93
CA SER A 93 3.56 -12.29 -5.23
C SER A 93 2.43 -13.08 -5.88
N TYR A 94 1.19 -12.80 -5.47
CA TYR A 94 0.00 -13.42 -6.07
C TYR A 94 -0.10 -13.12 -7.58
N ALA A 95 0.20 -11.88 -7.98
CA ALA A 95 0.18 -11.50 -9.40
C ALA A 95 1.28 -12.21 -10.22
N ARG A 96 2.39 -12.55 -9.58
CA ARG A 96 3.49 -13.32 -10.20
C ARG A 96 3.26 -14.82 -10.12
N HIS A 97 2.26 -15.30 -9.37
CA HIS A 97 2.02 -16.72 -9.07
C HIS A 97 3.24 -17.42 -8.46
N GLU A 98 4.03 -16.69 -7.68
CA GLU A 98 5.27 -17.16 -7.10
C GLU A 98 5.46 -16.58 -5.69
N ALA A 99 5.47 -17.45 -4.67
CA ALA A 99 5.77 -17.06 -3.32
C ALA A 99 7.23 -16.59 -3.21
N ALA A 100 7.48 -15.62 -2.37
CA ALA A 100 8.81 -15.04 -2.19
C ALA A 100 9.53 -15.65 -0.98
N ASP A 101 10.79 -16.00 -1.15
CA ASP A 101 11.70 -16.38 -0.07
C ASP A 101 12.55 -15.14 0.29
N LEU A 102 12.29 -14.57 1.47
CA LEU A 102 12.83 -13.27 1.86
C LEU A 102 13.52 -13.35 3.23
N PRO A 103 14.81 -12.92 3.32
CA PRO A 103 15.49 -12.73 4.62
C PRO A 103 14.77 -11.63 5.41
N LEU A 104 14.18 -11.99 6.55
CA LEU A 104 13.30 -11.09 7.31
C LEU A 104 14.05 -9.87 7.86
N ASP A 105 15.32 -10.01 8.20
CA ASP A 105 16.19 -8.95 8.70
C ASP A 105 16.50 -7.84 7.68
N ARG A 106 16.21 -8.09 6.39
CA ARG A 106 16.42 -7.13 5.28
C ARG A 106 15.15 -6.43 4.81
N LEU A 107 14.03 -6.76 5.41
CA LEU A 107 12.74 -6.19 5.03
C LEU A 107 12.45 -4.89 5.79
N VAL A 108 11.37 -4.23 5.42
CA VAL A 108 10.91 -3.01 6.13
C VAL A 108 10.61 -3.31 7.59
N SER A 109 10.85 -2.32 8.46
CA SER A 109 10.73 -2.46 9.91
C SER A 109 9.38 -3.03 10.37
N ALA A 110 8.29 -2.64 9.70
CA ALA A 110 6.96 -3.17 10.01
C ALA A 110 6.88 -4.70 9.88
N TRP A 111 7.53 -5.28 8.87
CA TRP A 111 7.54 -6.72 8.67
C TRP A 111 8.37 -7.44 9.71
N GLN A 112 9.52 -6.87 10.07
CA GLN A 112 10.38 -7.40 11.14
C GLN A 112 9.69 -7.42 12.51
N GLN A 113 8.71 -6.54 12.73
CA GLN A 113 7.94 -6.46 13.98
C GLN A 113 6.75 -7.41 14.00
N VAL A 114 6.07 -7.63 12.85
CA VAL A 114 4.80 -8.36 12.81
C VAL A 114 4.97 -9.82 12.42
N ILE A 115 5.83 -10.14 11.44
CA ILE A 115 6.00 -11.53 10.97
C ILE A 115 6.46 -12.48 12.07
N PRO A 116 7.36 -12.09 13.00
CA PRO A 116 7.72 -12.95 14.15
C PRO A 116 6.57 -13.25 15.12
N LEU A 117 5.46 -12.51 15.02
CA LEU A 117 4.27 -12.76 15.84
C LEU A 117 3.27 -13.72 15.16
N MET A 118 3.54 -14.10 13.91
CA MET A 118 2.72 -15.02 13.12
C MET A 118 3.22 -16.45 13.30
N HIS A 119 2.31 -17.39 13.07
CA HIS A 119 2.67 -18.80 12.88
C HIS A 119 2.59 -19.15 11.40
N VAL A 120 3.38 -20.11 10.97
CA VAL A 120 3.26 -20.69 9.62
C VAL A 120 1.81 -21.09 9.37
N GLY A 121 1.23 -20.64 8.28
CA GLY A 121 -0.15 -20.78 7.89
C GLY A 121 -1.07 -19.63 8.29
N ASP A 122 -0.59 -18.66 9.08
CA ASP A 122 -1.35 -17.45 9.41
C ASP A 122 -1.33 -16.44 8.25
N GLU A 123 -2.42 -15.69 8.14
CA GLU A 123 -2.52 -14.57 7.21
C GLU A 123 -2.91 -13.29 7.97
N VAL A 124 -2.20 -12.20 7.69
CA VAL A 124 -2.42 -10.91 8.32
C VAL A 124 -2.55 -9.78 7.30
N ILE A 125 -3.20 -8.72 7.71
CA ILE A 125 -3.12 -7.42 7.04
C ILE A 125 -2.39 -6.44 7.94
N LEU A 126 -1.36 -5.77 7.40
CA LEU A 126 -0.56 -4.77 8.09
C LEU A 126 -0.88 -3.39 7.52
N TYR A 127 -0.90 -2.41 8.39
CA TYR A 127 -1.01 -0.99 8.07
C TYR A 127 0.23 -0.30 8.61
N THR A 128 1.05 0.20 7.70
CA THR A 128 2.42 0.60 7.98
C THR A 128 2.56 2.10 7.78
N PRO A 129 2.87 2.87 8.83
CA PRO A 129 3.20 4.29 8.67
C PRO A 129 4.52 4.44 7.90
N PRO A 130 4.77 5.58 7.24
CA PRO A 130 5.97 5.79 6.43
C PRO A 130 7.27 5.50 7.17
N SER A 131 7.38 5.90 8.45
CA SER A 131 8.56 5.68 9.29
C SER A 131 8.96 4.22 9.45
N GLU A 132 8.03 3.29 9.28
CA GLU A 132 8.25 1.85 9.43
C GLU A 132 8.32 1.13 8.07
N ALA A 133 8.31 1.89 6.97
CA ALA A 133 8.42 1.40 5.60
C ALA A 133 9.56 2.14 4.86
N TYR A 134 9.20 2.97 3.89
CA TYR A 134 10.20 3.64 3.03
C TYR A 134 10.45 5.11 3.41
N GLY A 135 9.67 5.68 4.34
CA GLY A 135 9.84 7.04 4.82
C GLY A 135 9.63 8.08 3.74
N ASP A 136 10.53 9.04 3.71
CA ASP A 136 10.58 10.15 2.74
C ASP A 136 11.21 9.78 1.40
N ARG A 137 11.62 8.51 1.23
CA ARG A 137 12.21 8.04 -0.04
C ARG A 137 11.17 8.10 -1.15
N ASP A 138 11.56 8.76 -2.22
CA ASP A 138 10.77 8.76 -3.44
C ASP A 138 11.08 7.49 -4.26
N MET A 139 10.13 6.58 -4.29
CA MET A 139 10.17 5.36 -5.12
C MET A 139 9.12 5.43 -6.23
N SER A 140 8.83 6.65 -6.69
CA SER A 140 7.88 6.90 -7.77
C SER A 140 8.27 6.16 -9.07
N PRO A 141 7.31 5.76 -9.89
CA PRO A 141 5.87 6.09 -9.77
C PRO A 141 5.08 5.23 -8.79
N ASP A 142 5.67 4.16 -8.24
CA ASP A 142 4.93 3.13 -7.52
C ASP A 142 4.62 3.53 -6.08
N ILE A 143 5.59 4.10 -5.37
CA ILE A 143 5.45 4.51 -3.97
C ILE A 143 5.95 5.94 -3.80
N PRO A 144 5.05 6.94 -3.78
CA PRO A 144 5.40 8.32 -3.48
C PRO A 144 5.98 8.49 -2.07
N PRO A 145 6.77 9.54 -1.80
CA PRO A 145 7.33 9.80 -0.48
C PRO A 145 6.25 9.95 0.59
N ASP A 146 6.59 9.56 1.81
CA ASP A 146 5.71 9.60 2.99
C ASP A 146 4.38 8.86 2.83
N SER A 147 4.37 7.80 2.02
CA SER A 147 3.20 6.95 1.81
C SER A 147 2.99 5.99 2.98
N THR A 148 1.76 5.94 3.49
CA THR A 148 1.27 4.86 4.34
C THR A 148 0.94 3.66 3.48
N LEU A 149 1.44 2.49 3.85
CA LEU A 149 1.31 1.27 3.07
C LEU A 149 0.42 0.24 3.75
N ILE A 150 -0.23 -0.56 2.93
CA ILE A 150 -1.04 -1.70 3.36
C ILE A 150 -0.41 -2.96 2.78
N PHE A 151 -0.09 -3.92 3.63
CA PHE A 151 0.40 -5.22 3.19
C PHE A 151 -0.55 -6.33 3.66
N ARG A 152 -0.88 -7.22 2.75
CA ARG A 152 -1.46 -8.51 3.06
C ARG A 152 -0.35 -9.53 3.00
N VAL A 153 -0.15 -10.32 4.05
CA VAL A 153 0.94 -11.30 4.15
C VAL A 153 0.40 -12.62 4.64
N HIS A 154 0.68 -13.68 3.88
CA HIS A 154 0.45 -15.07 4.26
C HIS A 154 1.79 -15.76 4.47
N LEU A 155 2.04 -16.23 5.68
CA LEU A 155 3.27 -16.94 6.03
C LEU A 155 3.15 -18.42 5.66
N ILE A 156 3.84 -18.84 4.61
CA ILE A 156 3.78 -20.20 4.06
C ILE A 156 4.78 -21.11 4.77
N GLY A 157 5.99 -20.59 5.05
CA GLY A 157 7.06 -21.41 5.62
C GLY A 157 8.21 -20.57 6.15
N ILE A 158 9.17 -21.26 6.76
CA ILE A 158 10.41 -20.71 7.27
C ILE A 158 11.53 -21.60 6.74
N ASP A 159 12.48 -21.03 5.99
CA ASP A 159 13.65 -21.73 5.54
C ASP A 159 14.63 -21.90 6.69
N GLY A 160 15.06 -23.16 6.90
CA GLY A 160 15.98 -23.50 7.98
C GLY A 160 15.32 -23.96 9.28
N ALA A 161 13.99 -23.96 9.40
CA ALA A 161 13.30 -24.62 10.50
C ALA A 161 13.35 -26.13 10.29
N GLN A 162 14.28 -26.81 10.98
CA GLN A 162 14.32 -28.27 11.13
C GLN A 162 13.59 -28.70 12.39
#